data_443f5bd9d3374ba6960fa7a1026fd48a
#
_entry.id   443f5bd9d3374ba6960fa7a1026fd48a
#
_cell.length_a   1.000
_cell.length_b   1.000
_cell.length_c   1.000
_cell.angle_alpha   90.00
_cell.angle_beta   90.00
_cell.angle_gamma   90.00
#
_symmetry.space_group_name_H-M   'P 1'
#
loop_
_entity.id
_entity.type
_entity.pdbx_description
1 polymer ?
#
loop_
_entity_poly.entity_id
_entity_poly.type
_entity_poly.pdbx_seq_one_letter_code
_entity_poly.pdbx_strand_id
1 'polypeptide(L)'
;MNNANKGIHATGVSSRVWIALVALCVANVAAHLIVMPSLPAQIPTHWGANGAVDGWGPSWMASALGVLPLALLAMFCVVPRIDPKGEAYRTSGKFYQGFVIAFTLFMCAISWLGELTVWGVVPAVGSVNVLISGAVGLLFIGVGNYLPRVKQNYTLGIKTPWALADPENWRRTQRFGGACFMVLGIGLIVMGVAGSVLSSEVVAAVIAVLAFGSAGAAYVYSYLLWRKSQRAVR
;
A
#
# COMPACT_ATOMS: atom_id res chain seq x y z
N MET A 1 34.44 -3.56 13.92
CA MET A 1 33.28 -3.86 13.07
C MET A 1 32.69 -2.54 12.61
N ASN A 2 32.66 -2.32 11.30
CA ASN A 2 32.48 -1.01 10.66
C ASN A 2 31.04 -0.45 10.87
N ASN A 3 30.90 0.80 11.33
CA ASN A 3 29.61 1.49 11.55
C ASN A 3 28.74 1.59 10.27
N ALA A 4 29.34 1.51 9.09
CA ALA A 4 28.62 1.48 7.81
C ALA A 4 27.74 0.22 7.63
N ASN A 5 28.13 -0.91 8.24
CA ASN A 5 27.36 -2.16 8.16
C ASN A 5 26.15 -2.19 9.11
N LYS A 6 26.12 -1.35 10.15
CA LYS A 6 24.97 -1.26 11.08
C LYS A 6 23.73 -0.61 10.43
N GLY A 7 23.92 0.30 9.48
CA GLY A 7 22.81 1.01 8.84
C GLY A 7 21.98 0.15 7.87
N ILE A 8 22.58 -0.85 7.25
CA ILE A 8 21.94 -1.68 6.20
C ILE A 8 21.10 -2.80 6.83
N HIS A 9 21.44 -3.24 8.05
CA HIS A 9 20.71 -4.29 8.77
C HIS A 9 19.50 -3.77 9.58
N ALA A 10 19.30 -2.46 9.68
CA ALA A 10 18.23 -1.89 10.49
C ALA A 10 16.81 -2.26 9.97
N THR A 11 16.65 -2.46 8.66
CA THR A 11 15.36 -2.73 8.03
C THR A 11 15.05 -4.22 7.84
N GLY A 12 16.03 -5.12 8.02
CA GLY A 12 15.89 -6.54 7.68
C GLY A 12 15.79 -6.83 6.17
N VAL A 13 15.96 -5.82 5.32
CA VAL A 13 15.99 -5.93 3.85
C VAL A 13 17.44 -6.06 3.40
N SER A 14 17.73 -7.02 2.51
CA SER A 14 19.09 -7.24 2.03
C SER A 14 19.58 -6.10 1.14
N SER A 15 20.88 -5.80 1.18
CA SER A 15 21.51 -4.75 0.35
C SER A 15 21.31 -5.00 -1.15
N ARG A 16 21.35 -6.28 -1.56
CA ARG A 16 21.13 -6.66 -2.97
C ARG A 16 19.72 -6.27 -3.42
N VAL A 17 18.71 -6.47 -2.58
CA VAL A 17 17.33 -6.08 -2.87
C VAL A 17 17.20 -4.57 -2.95
N TRP A 18 17.81 -3.81 -2.02
CA TRP A 18 17.80 -2.35 -2.09
C TRP A 18 18.43 -1.83 -3.39
N ILE A 19 19.60 -2.34 -3.77
CA ILE A 19 20.29 -1.94 -5.01
C ILE A 19 19.42 -2.26 -6.22
N ALA A 20 18.84 -3.46 -6.30
CA ALA A 20 17.98 -3.87 -7.40
C ALA A 20 16.73 -2.99 -7.53
N LEU A 21 16.06 -2.67 -6.41
CA LEU A 21 14.87 -1.83 -6.42
C LEU A 21 15.18 -0.37 -6.76
N VAL A 22 16.29 0.17 -6.27
CA VAL A 22 16.75 1.52 -6.66
C VAL A 22 17.06 1.56 -8.16
N ALA A 23 17.81 0.58 -8.68
CA ALA A 23 18.11 0.49 -10.11
C ALA A 23 16.82 0.40 -10.95
N LEU A 24 15.85 -0.41 -10.52
CA LEU A 24 14.54 -0.50 -11.16
C LEU A 24 13.81 0.85 -11.16
N CYS A 25 13.72 1.52 -10.02
CA CYS A 25 13.04 2.83 -9.92
C CYS A 25 13.73 3.90 -10.74
N VAL A 26 15.08 3.93 -10.78
CA VAL A 26 15.84 4.86 -11.61
C VAL A 26 15.59 4.58 -13.10
N ALA A 27 15.60 3.32 -13.50
CA ALA A 27 15.26 2.92 -14.88
C ALA A 27 13.82 3.30 -15.23
N ASN A 28 12.87 3.12 -14.29
CA ASN A 28 11.48 3.56 -14.46
C ASN A 28 11.38 5.07 -14.72
N VAL A 29 12.04 5.89 -13.91
CA VAL A 29 12.07 7.36 -14.10
C VAL A 29 12.67 7.72 -15.47
N ALA A 30 13.81 7.12 -15.82
CA ALA A 30 14.47 7.38 -17.11
C ALA A 30 13.55 7.02 -18.28
N ALA A 31 12.85 5.90 -18.22
CA ALA A 31 11.91 5.46 -19.24
C ALA A 31 10.75 6.46 -19.42
N HIS A 32 10.13 6.95 -18.34
CA HIS A 32 9.09 7.97 -18.39
C HIS A 32 9.61 9.28 -19.02
N LEU A 33 10.83 9.73 -18.67
CA LEU A 33 11.43 10.93 -19.24
C LEU A 33 11.71 10.79 -20.74
N ILE A 34 12.15 9.61 -21.20
CA ILE A 34 12.38 9.31 -22.61
C ILE A 34 11.09 9.33 -23.42
N VAL A 35 10.02 8.78 -22.86
CA VAL A 35 8.73 8.62 -23.54
C VAL A 35 7.90 9.91 -23.52
N MET A 36 8.02 10.73 -22.49
CA MET A 36 7.21 11.93 -22.28
C MET A 36 7.10 12.85 -23.53
N PRO A 37 8.16 13.13 -24.31
CA PRO A 37 8.05 13.99 -25.48
C PRO A 37 7.17 13.42 -26.60
N SER A 38 6.91 12.11 -26.63
CA SER A 38 6.07 11.45 -27.62
C SER A 38 4.60 11.36 -27.23
N LEU A 39 4.26 11.77 -26.00
CA LEU A 39 2.90 11.72 -25.48
C LEU A 39 2.06 12.91 -25.98
N PRO A 40 0.73 12.75 -26.12
CA PRO A 40 -0.16 13.87 -26.39
C PRO A 40 -0.14 14.88 -25.22
N ALA A 41 -0.59 16.12 -25.46
CA ALA A 41 -0.59 17.19 -24.48
C ALA A 41 -1.34 16.83 -23.19
N GLN A 42 -2.34 15.96 -23.28
CA GLN A 42 -3.08 15.41 -22.14
C GLN A 42 -3.10 13.89 -22.18
N ILE A 43 -2.95 13.27 -21.02
CA ILE A 43 -2.97 11.83 -20.81
C ILE A 43 -4.01 11.45 -19.74
N PRO A 44 -4.55 10.23 -19.75
CA PRO A 44 -5.37 9.72 -18.66
C PRO A 44 -4.58 9.69 -17.34
N THR A 45 -5.18 10.22 -16.27
CA THR A 45 -4.56 10.27 -14.93
C THR A 45 -5.47 9.72 -13.84
N HIS A 46 -6.75 9.51 -14.14
CA HIS A 46 -7.71 8.91 -13.22
C HIS A 46 -8.70 8.03 -13.96
N TRP A 47 -9.14 6.95 -13.30
CA TRP A 47 -10.14 6.00 -13.77
C TRP A 47 -11.21 5.83 -12.69
N GLY A 48 -12.46 5.95 -13.09
CA GLY A 48 -13.61 5.73 -12.22
C GLY A 48 -13.75 4.28 -11.76
N ALA A 49 -14.69 4.05 -10.84
CA ALA A 49 -14.94 2.71 -10.29
C ALA A 49 -15.42 1.68 -11.33
N ASN A 50 -15.90 2.13 -12.48
CA ASN A 50 -16.23 1.29 -13.65
C ASN A 50 -15.03 1.04 -14.58
N GLY A 51 -13.85 1.57 -14.26
CA GLY A 51 -12.63 1.46 -15.06
C GLY A 51 -12.58 2.35 -16.28
N ALA A 52 -13.54 3.27 -16.47
CA ALA A 52 -13.49 4.28 -17.52
C ALA A 52 -12.59 5.45 -17.10
N VAL A 53 -11.89 6.05 -18.05
CA VAL A 53 -11.13 7.28 -17.82
C VAL A 53 -12.10 8.41 -17.52
N ASP A 54 -11.98 9.05 -16.38
CA ASP A 54 -12.79 10.19 -15.93
C ASP A 54 -11.94 11.39 -15.48
N GLY A 55 -10.61 11.28 -15.59
CA GLY A 55 -9.67 12.37 -15.31
C GLY A 55 -8.50 12.41 -16.29
N TRP A 56 -8.14 13.62 -16.73
CA TRP A 56 -7.06 13.89 -17.66
C TRP A 56 -6.10 14.91 -17.07
N GLY A 57 -4.83 14.78 -17.39
CA GLY A 57 -3.80 15.70 -16.93
C GLY A 57 -2.72 15.94 -18.00
N PRO A 58 -1.89 17.00 -17.85
CA PRO A 58 -0.83 17.27 -18.80
C PRO A 58 0.22 16.15 -18.82
N SER A 59 0.86 15.94 -19.96
CA SER A 59 1.81 14.83 -20.21
C SER A 59 2.97 14.75 -19.21
N TRP A 60 3.42 15.88 -18.63
CA TRP A 60 4.48 15.86 -17.61
C TRP A 60 4.09 15.07 -16.35
N MET A 61 2.79 14.86 -16.09
CA MET A 61 2.33 14.04 -14.96
C MET A 61 2.79 12.58 -15.10
N ALA A 62 3.02 12.08 -16.31
CA ALA A 62 3.62 10.77 -16.52
C ALA A 62 4.97 10.65 -15.80
N SER A 63 5.85 11.62 -16.01
CA SER A 63 7.16 11.66 -15.35
C SER A 63 7.04 11.85 -13.83
N ALA A 64 6.09 12.66 -13.37
CA ALA A 64 5.84 12.83 -11.94
C ALA A 64 5.37 11.52 -11.27
N LEU A 65 4.47 10.77 -11.92
CA LEU A 65 4.04 9.46 -11.48
C LEU A 65 5.19 8.44 -11.53
N GLY A 66 6.05 8.53 -12.55
CA GLY A 66 7.25 7.70 -12.67
C GLY A 66 8.27 7.87 -11.53
N VAL A 67 8.33 9.07 -10.91
CA VAL A 67 9.20 9.35 -9.74
C VAL A 67 8.62 8.78 -8.45
N LEU A 68 7.31 8.62 -8.34
CA LEU A 68 6.63 8.22 -7.10
C LEU A 68 7.14 6.90 -6.52
N PRO A 69 7.38 5.82 -7.30
CA PRO A 69 7.96 4.58 -6.77
C PRO A 69 9.31 4.79 -6.07
N LEU A 70 10.17 5.65 -6.62
CA LEU A 70 11.48 5.96 -6.03
C LEU A 70 11.33 6.73 -4.71
N ALA A 71 10.43 7.71 -4.65
CA ALA A 71 10.15 8.46 -3.43
C ALA A 71 9.59 7.56 -2.31
N LEU A 72 8.68 6.65 -2.64
CA LEU A 72 8.12 5.68 -1.70
C LEU A 72 9.18 4.65 -1.25
N LEU A 73 10.05 4.21 -2.16
CA LEU A 73 11.17 3.33 -1.81
C LEU A 73 12.13 4.02 -0.83
N ALA A 74 12.45 5.30 -1.05
CA ALA A 74 13.25 6.10 -0.12
C ALA A 74 12.56 6.22 1.26
N MET A 75 11.26 6.43 1.30
CA MET A 75 10.47 6.44 2.52
C MET A 75 10.59 5.10 3.27
N PHE A 76 10.43 3.96 2.60
CA PHE A 76 10.60 2.64 3.22
C PHE A 76 12.01 2.40 3.73
N CYS A 77 13.03 3.04 3.15
CA CYS A 77 14.40 2.97 3.62
C CYS A 77 14.61 3.81 4.90
N VAL A 78 14.00 5.00 4.97
CA VAL A 78 14.20 5.97 6.06
C VAL A 78 13.36 5.65 7.29
N VAL A 79 12.07 5.32 7.09
CA VAL A 79 11.10 5.14 8.18
C VAL A 79 11.56 4.16 9.26
N PRO A 80 12.08 2.95 8.97
CA PRO A 80 12.56 2.04 10.01
C PRO A 80 13.75 2.56 10.82
N ARG A 81 14.49 3.55 10.29
CA ARG A 81 15.65 4.15 10.96
C ARG A 81 15.27 5.23 11.96
N ILE A 82 14.16 5.92 11.69
CA ILE A 82 13.66 7.01 12.55
C ILE A 82 12.60 6.53 13.55
N ASP A 83 12.04 5.33 13.36
CA ASP A 83 11.07 4.75 14.30
C ASP A 83 11.77 4.43 15.64
N PRO A 84 11.33 4.97 16.79
CA PRO A 84 11.89 4.67 18.09
C PRO A 84 11.87 3.16 18.45
N LYS A 85 10.95 2.40 17.83
CA LYS A 85 10.86 0.94 17.96
C LYS A 85 11.32 0.21 16.68
N GLY A 86 12.32 0.75 15.99
CA GLY A 86 12.82 0.25 14.70
C GLY A 86 13.27 -1.22 14.72
N GLU A 87 13.60 -1.79 15.90
CA GLU A 87 13.91 -3.22 16.01
C GLU A 87 12.76 -4.15 15.58
N ALA A 88 11.51 -3.67 15.62
CA ALA A 88 10.35 -4.40 15.14
C ALA A 88 10.46 -4.78 13.65
N TYR A 89 11.07 -3.93 12.83
CA TYR A 89 11.29 -4.18 11.40
C TYR A 89 12.30 -5.30 11.16
N ARG A 90 13.38 -5.34 11.96
CA ARG A 90 14.41 -6.39 11.88
C ARG A 90 13.80 -7.77 12.20
N THR A 91 12.95 -7.84 13.21
CA THR A 91 12.25 -9.08 13.58
C THR A 91 11.27 -9.55 12.49
N SER A 92 10.67 -8.60 11.75
CA SER A 92 9.73 -8.85 10.66
C SER A 92 10.40 -8.80 9.28
N GLY A 93 11.74 -8.87 9.21
CA GLY A 93 12.54 -8.50 8.04
C GLY A 93 12.16 -9.21 6.74
N LYS A 94 11.87 -10.53 6.76
CA LYS A 94 11.46 -11.26 5.55
C LYS A 94 10.14 -10.74 4.96
N PHE A 95 9.18 -10.43 5.83
CA PHE A 95 7.91 -9.87 5.38
C PHE A 95 8.07 -8.43 4.90
N TYR A 96 8.78 -7.60 5.68
CA TYR A 96 9.03 -6.22 5.28
C TYR A 96 9.72 -6.15 3.92
N GLN A 97 10.72 -6.99 3.69
CA GLN A 97 11.37 -7.12 2.38
C GLN A 97 10.37 -7.52 1.29
N GLY A 98 9.56 -8.56 1.51
CA GLY A 98 8.54 -9.00 0.56
C GLY A 98 7.52 -7.90 0.25
N PHE A 99 7.06 -7.18 1.28
CA PHE A 99 6.15 -6.04 1.12
C PHE A 99 6.80 -4.90 0.30
N VAL A 100 8.04 -4.51 0.62
CA VAL A 100 8.74 -3.45 -0.12
C VAL A 100 8.93 -3.83 -1.58
N ILE A 101 9.30 -5.09 -1.87
CA ILE A 101 9.43 -5.59 -3.25
C ILE A 101 8.08 -5.51 -3.97
N ALA A 102 7.04 -6.14 -3.41
CA ALA A 102 5.73 -6.22 -4.04
C ALA A 102 5.12 -4.83 -4.27
N PHE A 103 5.23 -3.95 -3.28
CA PHE A 103 4.70 -2.59 -3.37
C PHE A 103 5.47 -1.74 -4.39
N THR A 104 6.80 -1.84 -4.44
CA THR A 104 7.62 -1.11 -5.43
C THR A 104 7.31 -1.57 -6.85
N LEU A 105 7.22 -2.88 -7.08
CA LEU A 105 6.85 -3.43 -8.39
C LEU A 105 5.45 -2.98 -8.81
N PHE A 106 4.48 -3.04 -7.87
CA PHE A 106 3.13 -2.55 -8.10
C PHE A 106 3.13 -1.06 -8.47
N MET A 107 3.84 -0.22 -7.71
CA MET A 107 3.91 1.22 -7.98
C MET A 107 4.60 1.54 -9.31
N CYS A 108 5.65 0.81 -9.69
CA CYS A 108 6.25 0.93 -11.01
C CYS A 108 5.25 0.53 -12.12
N ALA A 109 4.51 -0.56 -11.94
CA ALA A 109 3.54 -1.02 -12.94
C ALA A 109 2.40 -0.01 -13.14
N ILE A 110 1.79 0.49 -12.06
CA ILE A 110 0.69 1.43 -12.17
C ILE A 110 1.11 2.82 -12.66
N SER A 111 2.37 3.21 -12.47
CA SER A 111 2.86 4.50 -12.98
C SER A 111 2.74 4.63 -14.50
N TRP A 112 2.70 3.51 -15.24
CA TRP A 112 2.57 3.44 -16.70
C TRP A 112 1.14 3.43 -17.22
N LEU A 113 0.14 3.42 -16.36
CA LEU A 113 -1.26 3.26 -16.83
C LEU A 113 -1.70 4.34 -17.80
N GLY A 114 -1.27 5.58 -17.61
CA GLY A 114 -1.57 6.68 -18.52
C GLY A 114 -1.04 6.42 -19.92
N GLU A 115 0.24 6.12 -20.04
CA GLU A 115 0.93 5.85 -21.30
C GLU A 115 0.39 4.60 -21.99
N LEU A 116 0.20 3.52 -21.23
CA LEU A 116 -0.35 2.27 -21.75
C LEU A 116 -1.78 2.46 -22.29
N THR A 117 -2.56 3.36 -21.68
CA THR A 117 -3.89 3.73 -22.19
C THR A 117 -3.78 4.57 -23.47
N VAL A 118 -2.85 5.55 -23.53
CA VAL A 118 -2.58 6.34 -24.74
C VAL A 118 -2.16 5.44 -25.90
N TRP A 119 -1.34 4.43 -25.65
CA TRP A 119 -0.88 3.49 -26.68
C TRP A 119 -1.89 2.41 -27.03
N GLY A 120 -3.07 2.39 -26.38
CA GLY A 120 -4.12 1.38 -26.63
C GLY A 120 -3.79 -0.02 -26.11
N VAL A 121 -2.73 -0.17 -25.30
CA VAL A 121 -2.38 -1.46 -24.66
C VAL A 121 -3.35 -1.79 -23.54
N VAL A 122 -3.74 -0.79 -22.77
CA VAL A 122 -4.77 -0.90 -21.74
C VAL A 122 -6.04 -0.24 -22.28
N PRO A 123 -7.16 -0.97 -22.38
CA PRO A 123 -8.43 -0.41 -22.83
C PRO A 123 -8.86 0.75 -21.91
N ALA A 124 -9.42 1.82 -22.51
CA ALA A 124 -9.88 2.98 -21.77
C ALA A 124 -11.12 2.69 -20.89
N VAL A 125 -11.72 1.52 -21.02
CA VAL A 125 -12.95 1.11 -20.29
C VAL A 125 -12.82 -0.34 -19.80
N GLY A 126 -13.16 -0.59 -18.56
CA GLY A 126 -13.56 -1.88 -18.00
C GLY A 126 -12.46 -2.76 -17.41
N SER A 127 -11.23 -2.78 -17.94
CA SER A 127 -10.20 -3.72 -17.45
C SER A 127 -9.30 -3.14 -16.36
N VAL A 128 -9.14 -1.83 -16.29
CA VAL A 128 -8.22 -1.16 -15.35
C VAL A 128 -8.66 -1.35 -13.90
N ASN A 129 -9.96 -1.24 -13.62
CA ASN A 129 -10.48 -1.43 -12.27
C ASN A 129 -10.26 -2.86 -11.75
N VAL A 130 -10.42 -3.89 -12.60
CA VAL A 130 -10.16 -5.29 -12.19
C VAL A 130 -8.70 -5.49 -11.85
N LEU A 131 -7.78 -4.95 -12.67
CA LEU A 131 -6.34 -5.06 -12.43
C LEU A 131 -5.92 -4.33 -11.16
N ILE A 132 -6.33 -3.06 -11.00
CA ILE A 132 -5.94 -2.25 -9.84
C ILE A 132 -6.59 -2.79 -8.58
N SER A 133 -7.91 -3.00 -8.57
CA SER A 133 -8.62 -3.51 -7.39
C SER A 133 -8.14 -4.91 -7.03
N GLY A 134 -7.82 -5.75 -8.02
CA GLY A 134 -7.22 -7.06 -7.80
C GLY A 134 -5.85 -6.97 -7.13
N ALA A 135 -4.96 -6.16 -7.68
CA ALA A 135 -3.61 -6.00 -7.13
C ALA A 135 -3.62 -5.34 -5.74
N VAL A 136 -4.42 -4.28 -5.54
CA VAL A 136 -4.59 -3.63 -4.23
C VAL A 136 -5.24 -4.59 -3.25
N GLY A 137 -6.27 -5.34 -3.66
CA GLY A 137 -6.93 -6.35 -2.84
C GLY A 137 -5.95 -7.43 -2.36
N LEU A 138 -5.10 -7.94 -3.25
CA LEU A 138 -4.05 -8.92 -2.88
C LEU A 138 -3.04 -8.32 -1.90
N LEU A 139 -2.64 -7.05 -2.08
CA LEU A 139 -1.78 -6.36 -1.10
C LEU A 139 -2.44 -6.27 0.28
N PHE A 140 -3.73 -5.90 0.34
CA PHE A 140 -4.47 -5.85 1.61
C PHE A 140 -4.60 -7.22 2.26
N ILE A 141 -4.86 -8.28 1.49
CA ILE A 141 -4.88 -9.66 2.00
C ILE A 141 -3.51 -10.05 2.55
N GLY A 142 -2.43 -9.77 1.81
CA GLY A 142 -1.06 -10.05 2.24
C GLY A 142 -0.69 -9.33 3.54
N VAL A 143 -0.95 -8.03 3.60
CA VAL A 143 -0.73 -7.21 4.80
C VAL A 143 -1.60 -7.72 5.96
N GLY A 144 -2.90 -7.96 5.72
CA GLY A 144 -3.83 -8.45 6.74
C GLY A 144 -3.41 -9.79 7.34
N ASN A 145 -2.98 -10.73 6.52
CA ASN A 145 -2.44 -12.02 6.98
C ASN A 145 -1.18 -11.88 7.84
N TYR A 146 -0.40 -10.83 7.61
CA TYR A 146 0.84 -10.62 8.36
C TYR A 146 0.66 -9.72 9.59
N LEU A 147 -0.30 -8.83 9.62
CA LEU A 147 -0.53 -7.88 10.72
C LEU A 147 -0.44 -8.51 12.12
N PRO A 148 -0.99 -9.72 12.37
CA PRO A 148 -0.90 -10.38 13.69
C PRO A 148 0.52 -10.62 14.20
N ARG A 149 1.51 -10.63 13.29
CA ARG A 149 2.94 -10.89 13.61
C ARG A 149 3.75 -9.62 13.81
N VAL A 150 3.16 -8.45 13.50
CA VAL A 150 3.84 -7.16 13.61
C VAL A 150 4.03 -6.80 15.08
N LYS A 151 5.27 -6.66 15.52
CA LYS A 151 5.61 -6.17 16.86
C LYS A 151 5.26 -4.68 16.99
N GLN A 152 4.99 -4.25 18.22
CA GLN A 152 4.64 -2.87 18.51
C GLN A 152 5.71 -1.89 18.01
N ASN A 153 5.28 -0.93 17.18
CA ASN A 153 6.09 0.11 16.58
C ASN A 153 5.22 1.33 16.25
N TYR A 154 5.81 2.43 15.80
CA TYR A 154 5.09 3.68 15.53
C TYR A 154 4.68 3.87 14.06
N THR A 155 5.04 2.96 13.15
CA THR A 155 4.81 3.15 11.72
C THR A 155 3.93 2.06 11.09
N LEU A 156 4.24 0.77 11.31
CA LEU A 156 3.51 -0.36 10.73
C LEU A 156 2.40 -0.84 11.66
N GLY A 157 1.21 -1.05 11.11
CA GLY A 157 0.08 -1.62 11.82
C GLY A 157 -0.98 -0.61 12.23
N ILE A 158 -1.95 -1.06 13.01
CA ILE A 158 -3.07 -0.25 13.51
C ILE A 158 -2.63 0.42 14.81
N LYS A 159 -2.41 1.73 14.72
CA LYS A 159 -1.83 2.56 15.77
C LYS A 159 -2.92 3.38 16.45
N THR A 160 -3.63 2.76 17.38
CA THR A 160 -4.50 3.51 18.30
C THR A 160 -3.71 3.92 19.54
N PRO A 161 -4.11 4.97 20.27
CA PRO A 161 -3.45 5.35 21.52
C PRO A 161 -3.39 4.17 22.51
N TRP A 162 -4.45 3.39 22.59
CA TRP A 162 -4.57 2.23 23.50
C TRP A 162 -3.66 1.06 23.09
N ALA A 163 -3.55 0.78 21.79
CA ALA A 163 -2.65 -0.26 21.29
C ALA A 163 -1.17 0.14 21.45
N LEU A 164 -0.84 1.42 21.31
CA LEU A 164 0.52 1.93 21.53
C LEU A 164 0.91 1.93 23.02
N ALA A 165 -0.05 2.05 23.92
CA ALA A 165 0.18 2.08 25.37
C ALA A 165 0.29 0.68 26.00
N ASP A 166 -0.32 -0.37 25.39
CA ASP A 166 -0.39 -1.72 25.95
C ASP A 166 -0.03 -2.78 24.90
N PRO A 167 1.03 -3.60 25.13
CA PRO A 167 1.44 -4.67 24.21
C PRO A 167 0.37 -5.74 23.97
N GLU A 168 -0.47 -6.06 24.94
CA GLU A 168 -1.55 -7.04 24.77
C GLU A 168 -2.69 -6.46 23.92
N ASN A 169 -3.05 -5.19 24.16
CA ASN A 169 -3.99 -4.48 23.30
C ASN A 169 -3.46 -4.41 21.86
N TRP A 170 -2.16 -4.08 21.67
CA TRP A 170 -1.52 -4.11 20.37
C TRP A 170 -1.72 -5.46 19.69
N ARG A 171 -1.32 -6.54 20.33
CA ARG A 171 -1.39 -7.90 19.78
C ARG A 171 -2.80 -8.27 19.30
N ARG A 172 -3.81 -7.97 20.12
CA ARG A 172 -5.23 -8.26 19.82
C ARG A 172 -5.74 -7.36 18.71
N THR A 173 -5.41 -6.07 18.74
CA THR A 173 -5.81 -5.10 17.71
C THR A 173 -5.22 -5.46 16.35
N GLN A 174 -3.92 -5.84 16.28
CA GLN A 174 -3.33 -6.29 15.02
C GLN A 174 -3.98 -7.57 14.48
N ARG A 175 -4.36 -8.52 15.35
CA ARG A 175 -5.05 -9.74 14.92
C ARG A 175 -6.42 -9.45 14.34
N PHE A 176 -7.23 -8.66 15.04
CA PHE A 176 -8.56 -8.28 14.59
C PHE A 176 -8.50 -7.43 13.32
N GLY A 177 -7.65 -6.43 13.31
CA GLY A 177 -7.45 -5.57 12.14
C GLY A 177 -6.88 -6.32 10.94
N GLY A 178 -6.06 -7.35 11.16
CA GLY A 178 -5.62 -8.24 10.08
C GLY A 178 -6.80 -8.91 9.37
N ALA A 179 -7.78 -9.41 10.12
CA ALA A 179 -9.01 -9.95 9.54
C ALA A 179 -9.80 -8.86 8.77
N CYS A 180 -9.92 -7.66 9.34
CA CYS A 180 -10.56 -6.51 8.65
C CYS A 180 -9.88 -6.18 7.32
N PHE A 181 -8.53 -6.18 7.28
CA PHE A 181 -7.76 -5.95 6.05
C PHE A 181 -7.98 -7.05 5.02
N MET A 182 -8.07 -8.32 5.44
CA MET A 182 -8.37 -9.42 4.52
C MET A 182 -9.78 -9.29 3.94
N VAL A 183 -10.78 -8.95 4.76
CA VAL A 183 -12.15 -8.70 4.30
C VAL A 183 -12.19 -7.53 3.31
N LEU A 184 -11.51 -6.43 3.61
CA LEU A 184 -11.40 -5.29 2.70
C LEU A 184 -10.73 -5.72 1.38
N GLY A 185 -9.64 -6.48 1.44
CA GLY A 185 -8.93 -6.95 0.24
C GLY A 185 -9.78 -7.86 -0.64
N ILE A 186 -10.52 -8.80 -0.05
CA ILE A 186 -11.48 -9.65 -0.77
C ILE A 186 -12.59 -8.77 -1.37
N GLY A 187 -13.13 -7.83 -0.59
CA GLY A 187 -14.14 -6.89 -1.06
C GLY A 187 -13.69 -6.06 -2.26
N LEU A 188 -12.44 -5.57 -2.26
CA LEU A 188 -11.85 -4.86 -3.39
C LEU A 188 -11.80 -5.73 -4.64
N ILE A 189 -11.35 -6.98 -4.54
CA ILE A 189 -11.31 -7.92 -5.67
C ILE A 189 -12.71 -8.15 -6.22
N VAL A 190 -13.68 -8.43 -5.34
CA VAL A 190 -15.07 -8.66 -5.74
C VAL A 190 -15.66 -7.41 -6.42
N MET A 191 -15.44 -6.23 -5.85
CA MET A 191 -15.95 -4.97 -6.42
C MET A 191 -15.25 -4.61 -7.73
N GLY A 192 -13.96 -4.95 -7.88
CA GLY A 192 -13.26 -4.80 -9.15
C GLY A 192 -13.93 -5.57 -10.29
N VAL A 193 -14.32 -6.82 -10.02
CA VAL A 193 -15.06 -7.66 -10.99
C VAL A 193 -16.51 -7.14 -11.16
N ALA A 194 -17.20 -6.82 -10.07
CA ALA A 194 -18.59 -6.37 -10.09
C ALA A 194 -18.76 -5.00 -10.75
N GLY A 195 -17.69 -4.19 -10.85
CA GLY A 195 -17.73 -2.88 -11.52
C GLY A 195 -18.08 -2.93 -13.02
N SER A 196 -18.06 -4.12 -13.64
CA SER A 196 -18.54 -4.33 -15.01
C SER A 196 -20.07 -4.38 -15.13
N VAL A 197 -20.79 -4.61 -14.02
CA VAL A 197 -22.25 -4.80 -13.99
C VAL A 197 -22.96 -3.85 -13.01
N LEU A 198 -22.24 -3.28 -12.05
CA LEU A 198 -22.78 -2.34 -11.07
C LEU A 198 -22.45 -0.89 -11.47
N SER A 199 -23.26 0.06 -11.02
CA SER A 199 -22.95 1.47 -11.23
C SER A 199 -21.73 1.89 -10.38
N SER A 200 -20.98 2.90 -10.86
CA SER A 200 -19.79 3.43 -10.20
C SER A 200 -20.07 3.90 -8.77
N GLU A 201 -21.25 4.48 -8.53
CA GLU A 201 -21.68 4.98 -7.23
C GLU A 201 -21.87 3.82 -6.24
N VAL A 202 -22.46 2.71 -6.68
CA VAL A 202 -22.65 1.51 -5.84
C VAL A 202 -21.30 0.90 -5.49
N VAL A 203 -20.41 0.73 -6.47
CA VAL A 203 -19.06 0.20 -6.25
C VAL A 203 -18.28 1.09 -5.27
N ALA A 204 -18.27 2.41 -5.51
CA ALA A 204 -17.60 3.37 -4.64
C ALA A 204 -18.17 3.37 -3.21
N ALA A 205 -19.50 3.33 -3.06
CA ALA A 205 -20.16 3.28 -1.76
C ALA A 205 -19.79 2.00 -0.99
N VAL A 206 -19.81 0.83 -1.64
CA VAL A 206 -19.44 -0.44 -1.00
C VAL A 206 -17.97 -0.43 -0.59
N ILE A 207 -17.06 0.03 -1.44
CA ILE A 207 -15.63 0.15 -1.10
C ILE A 207 -15.44 1.10 0.09
N ALA A 208 -16.14 2.25 0.10
CA ALA A 208 -16.06 3.20 1.21
C ALA A 208 -16.57 2.58 2.52
N VAL A 209 -17.70 1.88 2.50
CA VAL A 209 -18.23 1.18 3.68
C VAL A 209 -17.25 0.11 4.18
N LEU A 210 -16.66 -0.68 3.29
CA LEU A 210 -15.65 -1.68 3.67
C LEU A 210 -14.39 -1.03 4.26
N ALA A 211 -13.89 0.05 3.67
CA ALA A 211 -12.67 0.73 4.12
C ALA A 211 -12.89 1.42 5.48
N PHE A 212 -13.89 2.31 5.58
CA PHE A 212 -14.17 3.04 6.83
C PHE A 212 -14.73 2.12 7.91
N GLY A 213 -15.55 1.13 7.54
CA GLY A 213 -16.08 0.12 8.47
C GLY A 213 -14.94 -0.73 9.06
N SER A 214 -14.01 -1.19 8.25
CA SER A 214 -12.83 -1.96 8.71
C SER A 214 -11.95 -1.13 9.64
N ALA A 215 -11.66 0.11 9.27
CA ALA A 215 -10.84 1.02 10.09
C ALA A 215 -11.54 1.36 11.41
N GLY A 216 -12.83 1.73 11.35
CA GLY A 216 -13.65 2.06 12.53
C GLY A 216 -13.81 0.87 13.46
N ALA A 217 -14.07 -0.34 12.94
CA ALA A 217 -14.19 -1.56 13.72
C ALA A 217 -12.88 -1.87 14.49
N ALA A 218 -11.73 -1.75 13.82
CA ALA A 218 -10.44 -1.98 14.47
C ALA A 218 -10.14 -0.91 15.55
N TYR A 219 -10.50 0.35 15.30
CA TYR A 219 -10.34 1.43 16.25
C TYR A 219 -11.22 1.22 17.51
N VAL A 220 -12.51 0.94 17.30
CA VAL A 220 -13.48 0.67 18.38
C VAL A 220 -13.07 -0.58 19.17
N TYR A 221 -12.63 -1.65 18.49
CA TYR A 221 -12.17 -2.86 19.14
C TYR A 221 -11.00 -2.59 20.11
N SER A 222 -10.01 -1.82 19.68
CA SER A 222 -8.88 -1.41 20.51
C SER A 222 -9.33 -0.62 21.75
N TYR A 223 -10.28 0.30 21.60
CA TYR A 223 -10.87 1.04 22.71
C TYR A 223 -11.58 0.13 23.71
N LEU A 224 -12.41 -0.79 23.22
CA LEU A 224 -13.16 -1.72 24.08
C LEU A 224 -12.24 -2.64 24.89
N LEU A 225 -11.13 -3.10 24.29
CA LEU A 225 -10.10 -3.86 25.00
C LEU A 225 -9.51 -3.05 26.17
N TRP A 226 -9.12 -1.81 25.89
CA TRP A 226 -8.59 -0.93 26.93
C TRP A 226 -9.61 -0.66 28.03
N ARG A 227 -10.86 -0.34 27.68
CA ARG A 227 -11.93 -0.11 28.65
C ARG A 227 -12.17 -1.33 29.54
N LYS A 228 -12.10 -2.54 28.98
CA LYS A 228 -12.22 -3.78 29.73
C LYS A 228 -11.07 -3.98 30.72
N SER A 229 -9.82 -3.69 30.31
CA SER A 229 -8.64 -3.81 31.20
C SER A 229 -8.73 -2.85 32.39
N GLN A 230 -9.22 -1.62 32.19
CA GLN A 230 -9.40 -0.65 33.28
C GLN A 230 -10.44 -1.07 34.31
N ARG A 231 -11.46 -1.85 33.90
CA ARG A 231 -12.48 -2.40 34.84
C ARG A 231 -11.96 -3.58 35.63
N ALA A 232 -10.99 -4.33 35.13
CA ALA A 232 -10.42 -5.48 35.83
C ALA A 232 -9.41 -5.10 36.94
N VAL A 233 -8.94 -3.86 36.93
CA VAL A 233 -7.98 -3.30 37.91
C VAL A 233 -8.68 -2.53 39.04
N ARG A 234 -9.97 -2.26 38.90
CA ARG A 234 -10.82 -1.67 39.95
C ARG A 234 -11.57 -2.77 40.70
#